data_fe564531f5da0983415349b5efc18bc3
#
_entry.id   fe564531f5da0983415349b5efc18bc3
#
_cell.length_a   1.000
_cell.length_b   1.000
_cell.length_c   1.000
_cell.angle_alpha   90.00
_cell.angle_beta   90.00
_cell.angle_gamma   90.00
#
_symmetry.space_group_name_H-M   'P 1'
#
loop_
_entity.id
_entity.type
_entity.pdbx_description
1 polymer ?
#
loop_
_entity_poly.entity_id
_entity_poly.type
_entity_poly.pdbx_seq_one_letter_code
_entity_poly.pdbx_strand_id
1 'polypeptide(L)'
;MRVAVVLALALGMGCSKSTTPKEDSGSGTQRVVPALSGLIFDDKSGLCFVVGESIPFTGKATWHYANGQTMQETEFVDGKEHGQERWWYEDGARAGQCSYRDGLLDGPCLHWHPDGDTKELQVVYRGGRRDGVELVWFSNGKEKSSARFELGKQEGESKGWYEDGTTAWVSRWKDGQEDGPSAEFYRNGNKKSEREFKAGQMTGIEKHWFENGAKGWESTWKEDRREGVRVEWFDNGQKMTETIYRQGQRQGLSKGWYMDGNKAYEEIYQTDELMRGIYWDRNGTVQPPDAVPAGLLRRWVSGEIERFYMGATVEIILMAFGEPDTGGNGAWVYEQVMVGGLSQQMMLIFKKGKVTSIKVGK
;
A
#
# COMPACT_ATOMS: atom_id res chain seq x y z
N MET A 1 0.40 -13.79 7.81
CA MET A 1 0.81 -14.83 6.87
C MET A 1 1.42 -15.94 7.72
N ARG A 2 0.73 -17.05 7.98
CA ARG A 2 1.29 -18.20 8.68
C ARG A 2 2.40 -18.72 7.80
N VAL A 3 3.64 -18.70 8.27
CA VAL A 3 4.70 -19.50 7.70
C VAL A 3 4.34 -20.96 8.04
N ALA A 4 3.57 -21.58 7.16
CA ALA A 4 3.41 -23.01 7.14
C ALA A 4 4.71 -23.57 6.55
N VAL A 5 5.72 -23.70 7.39
CA VAL A 5 6.89 -24.49 7.03
C VAL A 5 6.49 -25.95 7.17
N VAL A 6 6.26 -26.52 6.00
CA VAL A 6 6.41 -27.95 5.69
C VAL A 6 5.56 -28.92 6.52
N LEU A 7 4.26 -28.96 6.23
CA LEU A 7 3.45 -30.15 6.41
C LEU A 7 2.91 -30.63 5.05
N ALA A 8 3.76 -30.74 4.06
CA ALA A 8 3.37 -31.25 2.74
C ALA A 8 4.53 -31.98 2.06
N LEU A 9 4.99 -33.08 2.67
CA LEU A 9 5.75 -34.13 1.95
C LEU A 9 5.84 -35.42 2.79
N ALA A 10 4.69 -35.99 3.12
CA ALA A 10 4.63 -37.36 3.64
C ALA A 10 3.35 -38.05 3.16
N LEU A 11 3.21 -38.13 1.82
CA LEU A 11 2.34 -39.12 1.18
C LEU A 11 3.15 -39.85 0.14
N GLY A 12 3.62 -41.05 0.54
CA GLY A 12 4.10 -42.07 -0.39
C GLY A 12 5.53 -42.53 -0.19
N MET A 13 5.75 -43.44 0.75
CA MET A 13 6.55 -44.64 0.46
C MET A 13 6.50 -45.65 1.62
N GLY A 14 6.30 -46.86 1.28
CA GLY A 14 6.01 -48.11 1.87
C GLY A 14 6.62 -48.50 3.21
N CYS A 15 5.83 -49.22 3.87
CA CYS A 15 6.05 -50.04 5.07
C CYS A 15 7.32 -50.90 4.98
N SER A 16 8.20 -50.85 6.01
CA SER A 16 9.03 -51.95 6.40
C SER A 16 9.07 -52.11 7.92
N LYS A 17 9.04 -53.33 8.38
CA LYS A 17 8.67 -53.83 9.72
C LYS A 17 9.67 -53.48 10.81
N SER A 18 9.10 -53.05 11.92
CA SER A 18 9.32 -53.25 13.36
C SER A 18 10.60 -53.97 13.83
N THR A 19 11.31 -53.28 14.72
CA THR A 19 11.91 -53.90 15.89
C THR A 19 11.61 -53.05 17.13
N THR A 20 11.01 -53.68 18.13
CA THR A 20 10.65 -53.10 19.43
C THR A 20 11.88 -52.65 20.21
N PRO A 21 11.91 -51.43 20.79
CA PRO A 21 12.94 -51.03 21.76
C PRO A 21 12.54 -51.55 23.14
N LYS A 22 13.51 -52.10 23.87
CA LYS A 22 13.43 -52.46 25.27
C LYS A 22 13.29 -51.21 26.15
N GLU A 23 12.44 -51.31 27.18
CA GLU A 23 12.37 -50.37 28.29
C GLU A 23 13.71 -50.30 29.01
N ASP A 24 14.27 -49.09 29.11
CA ASP A 24 15.38 -48.81 30.04
C ASP A 24 14.87 -47.82 31.11
N SER A 25 14.74 -48.34 32.32
CA SER A 25 14.34 -47.60 33.50
C SER A 25 15.60 -47.09 34.21
N GLY A 26 15.80 -45.80 34.21
CA GLY A 26 16.73 -45.20 35.18
C GLY A 26 17.61 -44.08 34.66
N SER A 27 17.45 -42.96 35.31
CA SER A 27 18.23 -41.74 35.27
C SER A 27 17.86 -40.74 34.17
N GLY A 28 17.36 -39.59 34.56
CA GLY A 28 17.17 -38.27 33.98
C GLY A 28 17.52 -37.94 32.50
N THR A 29 17.56 -38.91 31.61
CA THR A 29 17.75 -38.70 30.18
C THR A 29 16.41 -38.41 29.52
N GLN A 30 16.29 -37.26 28.96
CA GLN A 30 15.14 -36.84 28.12
C GLN A 30 14.89 -37.92 27.03
N ARG A 31 13.66 -38.46 26.98
CA ARG A 31 13.27 -39.44 25.95
C ARG A 31 13.37 -38.83 24.56
N VAL A 32 14.10 -39.47 23.67
CA VAL A 32 14.25 -39.04 22.27
C VAL A 32 13.54 -40.04 21.35
N VAL A 33 12.67 -39.53 20.47
CA VAL A 33 11.90 -40.35 19.52
C VAL A 33 12.13 -39.85 18.09
N PRO A 34 12.46 -40.77 17.12
CA PRO A 34 12.47 -40.41 15.69
C PRO A 34 11.04 -40.13 15.23
N ALA A 35 10.77 -38.94 14.75
CA ALA A 35 9.40 -38.47 14.51
C ALA A 35 8.70 -39.11 13.30
N LEU A 36 9.44 -39.50 12.25
CA LEU A 36 8.85 -40.05 11.00
C LEU A 36 8.11 -41.36 11.14
N SER A 37 8.40 -42.16 12.19
CA SER A 37 7.75 -43.44 12.41
C SER A 37 7.23 -43.63 13.82
N GLY A 38 7.43 -42.64 14.69
CA GLY A 38 7.19 -42.78 16.12
C GLY A 38 6.12 -41.84 16.69
N LEU A 39 5.75 -40.78 16.01
CA LEU A 39 4.79 -39.77 16.54
C LEU A 39 3.52 -39.69 15.72
N ILE A 40 2.43 -39.43 16.40
CA ILE A 40 1.10 -39.17 15.85
C ILE A 40 0.54 -37.93 16.52
N PHE A 41 -0.01 -37.03 15.72
CA PHE A 41 -0.79 -35.89 16.20
C PHE A 41 -2.27 -36.23 16.12
N ASP A 42 -2.97 -36.09 17.24
CA ASP A 42 -4.41 -36.26 17.28
C ASP A 42 -5.11 -34.94 16.93
N ASP A 43 -5.81 -34.93 15.81
CA ASP A 43 -6.50 -33.72 15.30
C ASP A 43 -7.61 -33.21 16.25
N LYS A 44 -8.14 -34.05 17.14
CA LYS A 44 -9.23 -33.67 18.05
C LYS A 44 -8.72 -32.96 19.30
N SER A 45 -7.65 -33.52 19.90
CA SER A 45 -7.06 -32.97 21.13
C SER A 45 -5.95 -31.96 20.83
N GLY A 46 -5.37 -32.00 19.62
CA GLY A 46 -4.18 -31.23 19.24
C GLY A 46 -2.91 -31.69 19.94
N LEU A 47 -2.93 -32.92 20.55
CA LEU A 47 -1.81 -33.46 21.29
C LEU A 47 -0.99 -34.43 20.44
N CYS A 48 0.31 -34.51 20.75
CA CYS A 48 1.24 -35.45 20.17
C CYS A 48 1.37 -36.70 21.05
N PHE A 49 1.38 -37.88 20.42
CA PHE A 49 1.53 -39.19 21.06
C PHE A 49 2.62 -39.99 20.36
N VAL A 50 3.21 -40.96 21.06
CA VAL A 50 4.00 -41.97 20.38
C VAL A 50 3.07 -43.05 19.82
N VAL A 51 3.36 -43.54 18.62
CA VAL A 51 2.56 -44.59 17.98
C VAL A 51 2.37 -45.78 18.90
N GLY A 52 1.12 -46.15 19.17
CA GLY A 52 0.75 -47.25 20.08
C GLY A 52 0.68 -46.88 21.55
N GLU A 53 0.95 -45.63 21.92
CA GLU A 53 0.79 -45.14 23.30
C GLU A 53 -0.49 -44.28 23.43
N SER A 54 -1.10 -44.31 24.60
CA SER A 54 -2.30 -43.50 24.93
C SER A 54 -1.99 -42.31 25.83
N ILE A 55 -0.73 -42.18 26.26
CA ILE A 55 -0.25 -41.06 27.09
C ILE A 55 0.36 -40.02 26.17
N PRO A 56 0.01 -38.75 26.33
CA PRO A 56 0.62 -37.67 25.54
C PRO A 56 2.14 -37.64 25.67
N PHE A 57 2.83 -37.40 24.56
CA PHE A 57 4.29 -37.48 24.51
C PHE A 57 4.96 -36.38 25.33
N THR A 58 5.91 -36.78 26.18
CA THR A 58 6.86 -35.90 26.83
C THR A 58 8.27 -36.33 26.46
N GLY A 59 9.05 -35.45 25.85
CA GLY A 59 10.41 -35.78 25.38
C GLY A 59 10.85 -34.86 24.22
N LYS A 60 11.88 -35.35 23.50
CA LYS A 60 12.40 -34.67 22.29
C LYS A 60 12.06 -35.52 21.08
N ALA A 61 11.48 -34.89 20.07
CA ALA A 61 11.27 -35.45 18.75
C ALA A 61 12.35 -34.94 17.77
N THR A 62 12.84 -35.84 16.91
CA THR A 62 13.87 -35.50 15.91
C THR A 62 13.40 -35.92 14.51
N TRP A 63 13.61 -35.04 13.54
CA TRP A 63 13.40 -35.30 12.13
C TRP A 63 14.75 -35.24 11.42
N HIS A 64 14.92 -36.03 10.37
CA HIS A 64 16.16 -36.10 9.61
C HIS A 64 15.89 -35.93 8.12
N TYR A 65 16.84 -35.36 7.44
CA TYR A 65 16.91 -35.34 5.97
C TYR A 65 17.23 -36.74 5.44
N ALA A 66 17.06 -36.96 4.13
CA ALA A 66 17.40 -38.23 3.46
C ALA A 66 18.86 -38.58 3.58
N ASN A 67 19.76 -37.60 3.73
CA ASN A 67 21.19 -37.78 3.94
C ASN A 67 21.56 -38.14 5.38
N GLY A 68 20.56 -38.25 6.30
CA GLY A 68 20.73 -38.60 7.72
C GLY A 68 21.05 -37.43 8.64
N GLN A 69 21.23 -36.22 8.12
CA GLN A 69 21.43 -35.03 8.95
C GLN A 69 20.13 -34.61 9.65
N THR A 70 20.25 -34.06 10.85
CA THR A 70 19.09 -33.54 11.57
C THR A 70 18.46 -32.39 10.82
N MET A 71 17.15 -32.49 10.55
CA MET A 71 16.33 -31.45 9.95
C MET A 71 15.71 -30.57 11.03
N GLN A 72 15.14 -31.19 12.07
CA GLN A 72 14.43 -30.49 13.14
C GLN A 72 14.52 -31.29 14.46
N GLU A 73 14.55 -30.56 15.56
CA GLU A 73 14.35 -31.07 16.93
C GLU A 73 13.28 -30.20 17.61
N THR A 74 12.32 -30.85 18.26
CA THR A 74 11.27 -30.18 19.03
C THR A 74 11.09 -30.86 20.38
N GLU A 75 11.00 -30.07 21.43
CA GLU A 75 10.72 -30.53 22.78
C GLU A 75 9.21 -30.50 23.05
N PHE A 76 8.70 -31.57 23.71
CA PHE A 76 7.29 -31.73 24.04
C PHE A 76 7.13 -32.01 25.54
N VAL A 77 6.05 -31.46 26.11
CA VAL A 77 5.54 -31.78 27.43
C VAL A 77 4.04 -32.03 27.32
N ASP A 78 3.59 -33.18 27.80
CA ASP A 78 2.18 -33.60 27.77
C ASP A 78 1.52 -33.44 26.39
N GLY A 79 2.27 -33.80 25.33
CA GLY A 79 1.82 -33.77 23.94
C GLY A 79 1.83 -32.42 23.27
N LYS A 80 2.29 -31.36 23.94
CA LYS A 80 2.40 -30.00 23.37
C LYS A 80 3.85 -29.58 23.22
N GLU A 81 4.15 -28.79 22.19
CA GLU A 81 5.47 -28.18 22.07
C GLU A 81 5.76 -27.35 23.33
N HIS A 82 6.91 -27.59 23.94
CA HIS A 82 7.33 -26.91 25.16
C HIS A 82 8.86 -26.91 25.27
N GLY A 83 9.47 -25.77 25.46
CA GLY A 83 10.93 -25.64 25.40
C GLY A 83 11.42 -25.16 24.04
N GLN A 84 12.46 -25.77 23.54
CA GLN A 84 13.12 -25.36 22.33
C GLN A 84 12.70 -26.19 21.11
N GLU A 85 12.40 -25.51 20.02
CA GLU A 85 12.41 -26.05 18.68
C GLU A 85 13.62 -25.51 17.94
N ARG A 86 14.37 -26.37 17.22
CA ARG A 86 15.53 -26.01 16.37
C ARG A 86 15.43 -26.74 15.06
N TRP A 87 15.86 -26.07 13.98
CA TRP A 87 15.94 -26.70 12.66
C TRP A 87 17.18 -26.23 11.92
N TRP A 88 17.60 -27.06 10.98
CA TRP A 88 18.83 -26.94 10.22
C TRP A 88 18.54 -27.04 8.73
N TYR A 89 19.40 -26.49 7.91
CA TYR A 89 19.45 -26.73 6.49
C TYR A 89 20.02 -28.13 6.20
N GLU A 90 19.85 -28.63 4.94
CA GLU A 90 20.25 -29.98 4.55
C GLU A 90 21.79 -30.20 4.61
N ASP A 91 22.58 -29.14 4.56
CA ASP A 91 24.04 -29.15 4.77
C ASP A 91 24.47 -29.13 6.24
N GLY A 92 23.51 -29.05 7.17
CA GLY A 92 23.72 -29.02 8.62
C GLY A 92 23.94 -27.62 9.18
N ALA A 93 23.88 -26.56 8.35
CA ALA A 93 23.92 -25.18 8.83
C ALA A 93 22.64 -24.84 9.63
N ARG A 94 22.75 -23.98 10.63
CA ARG A 94 21.57 -23.55 11.45
C ARG A 94 20.59 -22.79 10.56
N ALA A 95 19.30 -23.17 10.62
CA ALA A 95 18.24 -22.48 9.91
C ALA A 95 17.33 -21.70 10.85
N GLY A 96 17.07 -22.24 12.08
CA GLY A 96 16.26 -21.50 13.04
C GLY A 96 16.17 -22.14 14.40
N GLN A 97 15.63 -21.35 15.34
CA GLN A 97 15.20 -21.81 16.64
C GLN A 97 14.08 -20.92 17.19
N CYS A 98 13.10 -21.53 17.85
CA CYS A 98 12.02 -20.84 18.56
C CYS A 98 11.81 -21.46 19.95
N SER A 99 11.21 -20.69 20.85
CA SER A 99 10.80 -21.17 22.16
C SER A 99 9.29 -21.32 22.20
N TYR A 100 8.83 -22.43 22.81
CA TYR A 100 7.43 -22.76 22.97
C TYR A 100 7.06 -22.95 24.44
N ARG A 101 5.80 -22.65 24.76
CA ARG A 101 5.15 -22.98 26.02
C ARG A 101 3.72 -23.43 25.76
N ASP A 102 3.39 -24.65 26.14
CA ASP A 102 2.04 -25.25 26.04
C ASP A 102 1.46 -25.19 24.60
N GLY A 103 2.31 -25.44 23.59
CA GLY A 103 1.96 -25.44 22.17
C GLY A 103 1.93 -24.05 21.52
N LEU A 104 2.30 -22.99 22.25
CA LEU A 104 2.35 -21.61 21.72
C LEU A 104 3.79 -21.07 21.71
N LEU A 105 4.14 -20.30 20.68
CA LEU A 105 5.38 -19.55 20.68
C LEU A 105 5.44 -18.62 21.90
N ASP A 106 6.48 -18.78 22.73
CA ASP A 106 6.68 -17.97 23.94
C ASP A 106 8.16 -17.81 24.24
N GLY A 107 8.69 -16.63 23.92
CA GLY A 107 10.11 -16.31 23.99
C GLY A 107 10.70 -15.94 22.63
N PRO A 108 12.04 -15.95 22.51
CA PRO A 108 12.72 -15.60 21.29
C PRO A 108 12.55 -16.63 20.18
N CYS A 109 12.42 -16.14 18.95
CA CYS A 109 12.44 -16.91 17.71
C CYS A 109 13.47 -16.29 16.78
N LEU A 110 14.40 -17.08 16.31
CA LEU A 110 15.55 -16.68 15.49
C LEU A 110 15.58 -17.51 14.21
N HIS A 111 15.84 -16.88 13.09
CA HIS A 111 16.14 -17.51 11.80
C HIS A 111 17.51 -17.05 11.32
N TRP A 112 18.19 -17.92 10.59
CA TRP A 112 19.47 -17.63 9.96
C TRP A 112 19.38 -17.82 8.44
N HIS A 113 20.16 -17.07 7.72
CA HIS A 113 20.40 -17.29 6.30
C HIS A 113 21.07 -18.65 6.06
N PRO A 114 21.09 -19.18 4.81
CA PRO A 114 21.67 -20.49 4.50
C PRO A 114 23.16 -20.65 4.86
N ASP A 115 23.88 -19.58 5.13
CA ASP A 115 25.25 -19.63 5.67
C ASP A 115 25.32 -20.14 7.13
N GLY A 116 24.18 -20.21 7.81
CA GLY A 116 24.05 -20.68 9.19
C GLY A 116 24.61 -19.74 10.26
N ASP A 117 25.21 -18.64 9.88
CA ASP A 117 25.87 -17.68 10.78
C ASP A 117 25.21 -16.32 10.80
N THR A 118 24.78 -15.83 9.62
CA THR A 118 24.11 -14.54 9.48
C THR A 118 22.64 -14.66 9.89
N LYS A 119 22.20 -13.89 10.87
CA LYS A 119 20.76 -13.85 11.22
C LYS A 119 19.95 -13.31 10.06
N GLU A 120 18.76 -13.87 9.85
CA GLU A 120 17.73 -13.39 8.93
C GLU A 120 16.61 -12.66 9.67
N LEU A 121 16.16 -13.25 10.81
CA LEU A 121 15.06 -12.73 11.61
C LEU A 121 15.33 -12.96 13.10
N GLN A 122 14.97 -11.98 13.90
CA GLN A 122 14.84 -12.10 15.35
C GLN A 122 13.50 -11.48 15.77
N VAL A 123 12.69 -12.23 16.49
CA VAL A 123 11.40 -11.76 17.02
C VAL A 123 11.13 -12.40 18.37
N VAL A 124 10.38 -11.74 19.24
CA VAL A 124 9.97 -12.27 20.54
C VAL A 124 8.46 -12.49 20.50
N TYR A 125 8.04 -13.64 21.03
CA TYR A 125 6.63 -13.99 21.19
C TYR A 125 6.25 -14.09 22.67
N ARG A 126 4.97 -13.82 22.94
CA ARG A 126 4.33 -14.06 24.23
C ARG A 126 2.95 -14.67 23.97
N GLY A 127 2.76 -15.94 24.37
CA GLY A 127 1.49 -16.66 24.16
C GLY A 127 1.05 -16.66 22.69
N GLY A 128 1.95 -16.94 21.75
CA GLY A 128 1.71 -17.02 20.31
C GLY A 128 1.60 -15.67 19.59
N ARG A 129 1.78 -14.55 20.30
CA ARG A 129 1.71 -13.19 19.71
C ARG A 129 3.06 -12.51 19.75
N ARG A 130 3.43 -11.80 18.69
CA ARG A 130 4.66 -10.98 18.69
C ARG A 130 4.58 -9.96 19.83
N ASP A 131 5.63 -9.88 20.65
CA ASP A 131 5.70 -8.98 21.80
C ASP A 131 7.15 -8.57 22.06
N GLY A 132 7.56 -7.43 21.55
CA GLY A 132 8.94 -6.94 21.56
C GLY A 132 9.37 -6.40 20.20
N VAL A 133 10.69 -6.31 20.02
CA VAL A 133 11.29 -5.83 18.76
C VAL A 133 11.48 -7.01 17.81
N GLU A 134 11.02 -6.82 16.57
CA GLU A 134 11.33 -7.65 15.42
C GLU A 134 12.46 -7.00 14.64
N LEU A 135 13.52 -7.75 14.34
CA LEU A 135 14.64 -7.33 13.53
C LEU A 135 14.80 -8.31 12.37
N VAL A 136 14.97 -7.78 11.18
CA VAL A 136 15.25 -8.54 9.94
C VAL A 136 16.55 -8.06 9.35
N TRP A 137 17.37 -8.97 8.82
CA TRP A 137 18.66 -8.68 8.20
C TRP A 137 18.71 -9.20 6.76
N PHE A 138 19.52 -8.56 5.95
CA PHE A 138 19.96 -9.07 4.67
C PHE A 138 21.02 -10.16 4.85
N SER A 139 21.29 -10.93 3.81
CA SER A 139 22.33 -11.96 3.79
C SER A 139 23.75 -11.40 3.97
N ASN A 140 23.98 -10.10 3.74
CA ASN A 140 25.24 -9.42 4.03
C ASN A 140 25.38 -8.97 5.49
N GLY A 141 24.45 -9.35 6.38
CA GLY A 141 24.44 -9.06 7.81
C GLY A 141 23.96 -7.64 8.19
N LYS A 142 23.63 -6.78 7.23
CA LYS A 142 23.07 -5.45 7.52
C LYS A 142 21.58 -5.55 7.84
N GLU A 143 21.08 -4.67 8.70
CA GLU A 143 19.67 -4.60 9.02
C GLU A 143 18.85 -4.25 7.76
N LYS A 144 17.74 -4.98 7.57
CA LYS A 144 16.75 -4.79 6.51
C LYS A 144 15.52 -4.05 7.03
N SER A 145 15.04 -4.43 8.23
CA SER A 145 13.95 -3.72 8.88
C SER A 145 13.92 -3.93 10.38
N SER A 146 13.33 -2.97 11.09
CA SER A 146 12.98 -3.09 12.49
C SER A 146 11.55 -2.63 12.73
N ALA A 147 10.83 -3.34 13.61
CA ALA A 147 9.48 -3.00 14.05
C ALA A 147 9.28 -3.42 15.51
N ARG A 148 8.46 -2.69 16.25
CA ARG A 148 8.08 -3.06 17.61
C ARG A 148 6.64 -3.57 17.61
N PHE A 149 6.40 -4.60 18.44
CA PHE A 149 5.07 -5.19 18.64
C PHE A 149 4.73 -5.25 20.12
N GLU A 150 3.46 -5.03 20.44
CA GLU A 150 2.87 -5.27 21.76
C GLU A 150 1.64 -6.18 21.58
N LEU A 151 1.73 -7.40 22.15
CA LEU A 151 0.67 -8.43 22.06
C LEU A 151 0.12 -8.66 20.63
N GLY A 152 1.01 -8.66 19.63
CA GLY A 152 0.70 -8.90 18.22
C GLY A 152 0.34 -7.68 17.39
N LYS A 153 0.20 -6.50 18.01
CA LYS A 153 -0.04 -5.23 17.34
C LYS A 153 1.27 -4.48 17.15
N GLN A 154 1.46 -3.89 15.99
CA GLN A 154 2.62 -3.05 15.72
C GLN A 154 2.48 -1.72 16.46
N GLU A 155 3.59 -1.24 17.09
CA GLU A 155 3.59 -0.09 17.98
C GLU A 155 4.87 0.73 17.81
N GLY A 156 4.76 2.07 17.83
CA GLY A 156 5.89 2.96 17.76
C GLY A 156 6.49 3.10 16.35
N GLU A 157 7.78 3.41 16.28
CA GLU A 157 8.48 3.61 15.03
C GLU A 157 8.89 2.28 14.40
N SER A 158 8.73 2.18 13.07
CA SER A 158 9.27 1.10 12.25
C SER A 158 10.13 1.70 11.14
N LYS A 159 11.21 1.00 10.81
CA LYS A 159 12.20 1.42 9.81
C LYS A 159 12.55 0.28 8.87
N GLY A 160 12.90 0.65 7.65
CA GLY A 160 13.52 -0.24 6.69
C GLY A 160 14.72 0.41 6.01
N TRP A 161 15.66 -0.42 5.59
CA TRP A 161 16.88 0.00 4.94
C TRP A 161 17.07 -0.72 3.63
N TYR A 162 17.81 -0.13 2.74
CA TYR A 162 18.37 -0.78 1.56
C TYR A 162 19.57 -1.63 1.97
N GLU A 163 19.97 -2.55 1.09
CA GLU A 163 21.09 -3.48 1.34
C GLU A 163 22.44 -2.78 1.55
N ASP A 164 22.60 -1.55 1.06
CA ASP A 164 23.77 -0.71 1.30
C ASP A 164 23.77 -0.07 2.71
N GLY A 165 22.63 -0.12 3.43
CA GLY A 165 22.42 0.47 4.76
C GLY A 165 21.76 1.86 4.72
N THR A 166 21.46 2.41 3.55
CA THR A 166 20.71 3.66 3.41
C THR A 166 19.27 3.43 3.86
N THR A 167 18.68 4.39 4.58
CA THR A 167 17.26 4.31 4.98
C THR A 167 16.36 4.23 3.76
N ALA A 168 15.46 3.24 3.71
CA ALA A 168 14.48 3.06 2.65
C ALA A 168 13.12 3.66 3.03
N TRP A 169 12.69 3.46 4.27
CA TRP A 169 11.43 4.01 4.78
C TRP A 169 11.41 4.11 6.31
N VAL A 170 10.54 4.97 6.81
CA VAL A 170 10.21 5.12 8.24
C VAL A 170 8.71 5.31 8.34
N SER A 171 8.06 4.66 9.31
CA SER A 171 6.63 4.86 9.61
C SER A 171 6.36 4.78 11.11
N ARG A 172 5.21 5.31 11.55
CA ARG A 172 4.76 5.23 12.95
C ARG A 172 3.46 4.46 13.03
N TRP A 173 3.35 3.66 14.09
CA TRP A 173 2.27 2.72 14.33
C TRP A 173 1.71 2.88 15.74
N LYS A 174 0.41 2.67 15.85
CA LYS A 174 -0.30 2.63 17.12
C LYS A 174 -1.42 1.59 17.03
N ASP A 175 -1.47 0.68 18.00
CA ASP A 175 -2.50 -0.38 18.03
C ASP A 175 -2.59 -1.22 16.73
N GLY A 176 -1.49 -1.37 15.98
CA GLY A 176 -1.42 -2.11 14.72
C GLY A 176 -1.90 -1.35 13.48
N GLN A 177 -2.14 -0.04 13.61
CA GLN A 177 -2.50 0.86 12.53
C GLN A 177 -1.42 1.93 12.35
N GLU A 178 -1.18 2.39 11.11
CA GLU A 178 -0.32 3.55 10.90
C GLU A 178 -0.94 4.78 11.58
N ASP A 179 -0.14 5.48 12.42
CA ASP A 179 -0.58 6.67 13.17
C ASP A 179 0.62 7.61 13.36
N GLY A 180 0.66 8.67 12.56
CA GLY A 180 1.74 9.64 12.48
C GLY A 180 2.42 9.68 11.12
N PRO A 181 3.62 10.29 11.06
CA PRO A 181 4.36 10.47 9.81
C PRO A 181 4.92 9.15 9.26
N SER A 182 4.86 9.04 7.92
CA SER A 182 5.49 7.99 7.13
C SER A 182 6.29 8.61 6.00
N ALA A 183 7.50 8.13 5.76
CA ALA A 183 8.38 8.62 4.70
C ALA A 183 9.11 7.46 4.01
N GLU A 184 9.26 7.59 2.69
CA GLU A 184 10.10 6.73 1.85
C GLU A 184 11.27 7.54 1.30
N PHE A 185 12.38 6.86 1.04
CA PHE A 185 13.61 7.47 0.53
C PHE A 185 14.12 6.70 -0.68
N TYR A 186 14.80 7.38 -1.57
CA TYR A 186 15.60 6.79 -2.64
C TYR A 186 16.93 6.26 -2.10
N ARG A 187 17.62 5.40 -2.86
CA ARG A 187 18.94 4.88 -2.48
C ARG A 187 20.01 5.97 -2.29
N ASN A 188 19.89 7.09 -2.99
CA ASN A 188 20.78 8.23 -2.83
C ASN A 188 20.53 9.04 -1.53
N GLY A 189 19.54 8.62 -0.70
CA GLY A 189 19.16 9.26 0.54
C GLY A 189 18.15 10.39 0.39
N ASN A 190 17.81 10.82 -0.83
CA ASN A 190 16.79 11.82 -1.07
C ASN A 190 15.41 11.28 -0.70
N LYS A 191 14.56 12.14 -0.14
CA LYS A 191 13.18 11.80 0.17
C LYS A 191 12.42 11.47 -1.12
N LYS A 192 11.66 10.36 -1.12
CA LYS A 192 10.81 9.92 -2.22
C LYS A 192 9.35 10.26 -1.97
N SER A 193 8.87 10.02 -0.75
CA SER A 193 7.51 10.38 -0.35
C SER A 193 7.42 10.73 1.13
N GLU A 194 6.41 11.49 1.48
CA GLU A 194 6.05 11.84 2.85
C GLU A 194 4.54 11.85 2.98
N ARG A 195 4.01 11.17 3.99
CA ARG A 195 2.59 11.00 4.26
C ARG A 195 2.33 11.16 5.74
N GLU A 196 1.09 11.46 6.09
CA GLU A 196 0.60 11.49 7.46
C GLU A 196 -0.60 10.57 7.60
N PHE A 197 -0.61 9.75 8.64
CA PHE A 197 -1.70 8.82 8.94
C PHE A 197 -2.29 9.10 10.32
N LYS A 198 -3.57 8.83 10.47
CA LYS A 198 -4.27 8.82 11.75
C LYS A 198 -5.21 7.63 11.81
N ALA A 199 -4.98 6.74 12.76
CA ALA A 199 -5.74 5.49 12.94
C ALA A 199 -5.90 4.70 11.63
N GLY A 200 -4.81 4.53 10.87
CA GLY A 200 -4.74 3.81 9.61
C GLY A 200 -5.23 4.58 8.39
N GLN A 201 -5.76 5.79 8.57
CA GLN A 201 -6.29 6.61 7.47
C GLN A 201 -5.32 7.72 7.08
N MET A 202 -5.09 7.89 5.78
CA MET A 202 -4.26 8.97 5.25
C MET A 202 -4.92 10.33 5.48
N THR A 203 -4.13 11.28 5.99
CA THR A 203 -4.58 12.65 6.31
C THR A 203 -3.46 13.65 6.02
N GLY A 204 -3.77 14.96 6.07
CA GLY A 204 -2.76 15.99 5.85
C GLY A 204 -2.26 16.07 4.41
N ILE A 205 -1.01 16.47 4.25
CA ILE A 205 -0.40 16.67 2.94
C ILE A 205 0.53 15.51 2.61
N GLU A 206 0.21 14.77 1.54
CA GLU A 206 1.12 13.81 0.92
C GLU A 206 2.02 14.55 -0.07
N LYS A 207 3.32 14.28 -0.05
CA LYS A 207 4.31 14.87 -0.94
C LYS A 207 5.16 13.78 -1.58
N HIS A 208 5.50 14.00 -2.83
CA HIS A 208 6.43 13.17 -3.60
C HIS A 208 7.53 14.01 -4.24
N TRP A 209 8.72 13.42 -4.33
CA TRP A 209 9.89 14.02 -4.96
C TRP A 209 10.47 13.07 -6.01
N PHE A 210 11.11 13.64 -7.00
CA PHE A 210 11.95 12.91 -7.94
C PHE A 210 13.27 12.50 -7.27
N GLU A 211 13.99 11.56 -7.87
CA GLU A 211 15.26 11.08 -7.33
C GLU A 211 16.35 12.16 -7.26
N ASN A 212 16.28 13.18 -8.11
CA ASN A 212 17.13 14.37 -8.06
C ASN A 212 16.80 15.34 -6.91
N GLY A 213 15.77 15.04 -6.10
CA GLY A 213 15.28 15.85 -4.99
C GLY A 213 14.30 16.97 -5.36
N ALA A 214 13.99 17.17 -6.64
CA ALA A 214 12.97 18.12 -7.07
C ALA A 214 11.57 17.63 -6.66
N LYS A 215 10.65 18.55 -6.34
CA LYS A 215 9.25 18.17 -6.05
C LYS A 215 8.61 17.53 -7.26
N GLY A 216 7.93 16.39 -7.07
CA GLY A 216 7.14 15.71 -8.09
C GLY A 216 5.66 16.08 -8.00
N TRP A 217 5.05 15.92 -6.84
CA TRP A 217 3.67 16.34 -6.59
C TRP A 217 3.36 16.44 -5.09
N GLU A 218 2.30 17.19 -4.78
CA GLU A 218 1.71 17.23 -3.45
C GLU A 218 0.18 17.22 -3.54
N SER A 219 -0.49 16.62 -2.56
CA SER A 219 -1.94 16.52 -2.48
C SER A 219 -2.39 16.52 -1.04
N THR A 220 -3.52 17.16 -0.74
CA THR A 220 -4.13 17.12 0.59
C THR A 220 -5.10 15.95 0.70
N TRP A 221 -5.10 15.28 1.85
CA TRP A 221 -5.93 14.13 2.16
C TRP A 221 -6.73 14.34 3.43
N LYS A 222 -7.91 13.77 3.46
CA LYS A 222 -8.78 13.68 4.62
C LYS A 222 -9.50 12.33 4.58
N GLU A 223 -9.25 11.48 5.60
CA GLU A 223 -9.91 10.18 5.75
C GLU A 223 -9.83 9.35 4.44
N ASP A 224 -8.60 9.12 3.93
CA ASP A 224 -8.29 8.39 2.69
C ASP A 224 -8.84 8.99 1.40
N ARG A 225 -9.36 10.23 1.45
CA ARG A 225 -9.87 10.92 0.27
C ARG A 225 -9.08 12.18 -0.03
N ARG A 226 -8.77 12.42 -1.29
CA ARG A 226 -8.17 13.71 -1.69
C ARG A 226 -9.15 14.83 -1.42
N GLU A 227 -8.66 15.89 -0.78
CA GLU A 227 -9.43 17.08 -0.43
C GLU A 227 -8.57 18.32 -0.64
N GLY A 228 -9.06 19.30 -1.41
CA GLY A 228 -8.29 20.51 -1.74
C GLY A 228 -7.45 20.38 -3.00
N VAL A 229 -6.35 21.10 -3.06
CA VAL A 229 -5.52 21.23 -4.27
C VAL A 229 -4.49 20.09 -4.33
N ARG A 230 -4.37 19.46 -5.51
CA ARG A 230 -3.22 18.66 -5.92
C ARG A 230 -2.39 19.48 -6.90
N VAL A 231 -1.09 19.54 -6.67
CA VAL A 231 -0.12 20.20 -7.56
C VAL A 231 0.92 19.18 -7.99
N GLU A 232 1.23 19.18 -9.28
CA GLU A 232 2.30 18.36 -9.87
C GLU A 232 3.35 19.27 -10.53
N TRP A 233 4.59 18.85 -10.52
CA TRP A 233 5.71 19.55 -11.13
C TRP A 233 6.47 18.64 -12.09
N PHE A 234 7.07 19.23 -13.09
CA PHE A 234 8.11 18.60 -13.89
C PHE A 234 9.40 18.46 -13.07
N ASP A 235 10.31 17.60 -13.51
CA ASP A 235 11.61 17.36 -12.85
C ASP A 235 12.55 18.58 -12.89
N ASN A 236 12.30 19.58 -13.77
CA ASN A 236 12.96 20.87 -13.80
C ASN A 236 12.38 21.88 -12.79
N GLY A 237 11.37 21.48 -11.99
CA GLY A 237 10.71 22.30 -10.96
C GLY A 237 9.59 23.21 -11.48
N GLN A 238 9.32 23.23 -12.78
CA GLN A 238 8.17 23.94 -13.34
C GLN A 238 6.87 23.24 -12.98
N LYS A 239 5.81 24.02 -12.70
CA LYS A 239 4.48 23.46 -12.44
C LYS A 239 3.95 22.75 -13.68
N MET A 240 3.44 21.50 -13.50
CA MET A 240 2.85 20.70 -14.56
C MET A 240 1.33 20.75 -14.52
N THR A 241 0.73 20.51 -13.33
CA THR A 241 -0.72 20.57 -13.15
C THR A 241 -1.10 21.14 -11.79
N GLU A 242 -2.31 21.70 -11.72
CA GLU A 242 -2.97 22.10 -10.47
C GLU A 242 -4.44 21.75 -10.58
N THR A 243 -4.93 20.84 -9.74
CA THR A 243 -6.29 20.29 -9.80
C THR A 243 -6.94 20.32 -8.43
N ILE A 244 -8.19 20.74 -8.36
CA ILE A 244 -8.97 20.78 -7.12
C ILE A 244 -9.75 19.47 -6.95
N TYR A 245 -9.66 18.89 -5.75
CA TYR A 245 -10.39 17.69 -5.37
C TYR A 245 -11.34 17.98 -4.21
N ARG A 246 -12.46 17.29 -4.19
CA ARG A 246 -13.40 17.26 -3.09
C ARG A 246 -13.92 15.84 -2.91
N GLN A 247 -13.78 15.28 -1.72
CA GLN A 247 -14.17 13.91 -1.40
C GLN A 247 -13.59 12.86 -2.38
N GLY A 248 -12.35 13.05 -2.82
CA GLY A 248 -11.64 12.16 -3.74
C GLY A 248 -11.88 12.41 -5.23
N GLN A 249 -12.85 13.27 -5.59
CA GLN A 249 -13.24 13.55 -6.97
C GLN A 249 -12.74 14.92 -7.42
N ARG A 250 -12.37 15.06 -8.71
CA ARG A 250 -12.03 16.38 -9.28
C ARG A 250 -13.28 17.27 -9.25
N GLN A 251 -13.10 18.47 -8.71
CA GLN A 251 -14.19 19.43 -8.52
C GLN A 251 -13.68 20.85 -8.70
N GLY A 252 -14.22 21.55 -9.70
CA GLY A 252 -13.80 22.91 -10.02
C GLY A 252 -12.62 22.95 -10.99
N LEU A 253 -11.75 23.95 -10.85
CA LEU A 253 -10.72 24.27 -11.84
C LEU A 253 -9.51 23.32 -11.77
N SER A 254 -9.09 22.83 -12.94
CA SER A 254 -7.82 22.15 -13.20
C SER A 254 -7.04 22.96 -14.23
N LYS A 255 -5.74 23.15 -13.99
CA LYS A 255 -4.82 23.85 -14.88
C LYS A 255 -3.65 22.98 -15.22
N GLY A 256 -3.16 23.11 -16.45
CA GLY A 256 -1.94 22.47 -16.90
C GLY A 256 -1.00 23.42 -17.62
N TRP A 257 0.28 23.11 -17.54
CA TRP A 257 1.35 23.89 -18.17
C TRP A 257 2.28 22.96 -18.94
N TYR A 258 2.88 23.47 -19.97
CA TYR A 258 4.01 22.85 -20.65
C TYR A 258 5.28 22.98 -19.82
N MET A 259 6.30 22.19 -20.13
CA MET A 259 7.58 22.19 -19.42
C MET A 259 8.34 23.54 -19.53
N ASP A 260 8.03 24.38 -20.52
CA ASP A 260 8.55 25.74 -20.70
C ASP A 260 7.81 26.79 -19.84
N GLY A 261 6.77 26.37 -19.10
CA GLY A 261 5.96 27.22 -18.23
C GLY A 261 4.76 27.87 -18.92
N ASN A 262 4.60 27.72 -20.25
CA ASN A 262 3.43 28.20 -20.96
C ASN A 262 2.19 27.40 -20.57
N LYS A 263 1.04 28.06 -20.51
CA LYS A 263 -0.24 27.41 -20.17
C LYS A 263 -0.61 26.39 -21.27
N ALA A 264 -1.00 25.16 -20.87
CA ALA A 264 -1.43 24.10 -21.76
C ALA A 264 -2.95 23.94 -21.78
N TYR A 265 -3.59 24.00 -20.59
CA TYR A 265 -5.05 23.90 -20.48
C TYR A 265 -5.60 24.54 -19.21
N GLU A 266 -6.88 24.89 -19.26
CA GLU A 266 -7.76 25.14 -18.11
C GLU A 266 -9.03 24.33 -18.30
N GLU A 267 -9.37 23.50 -17.33
CA GLU A 267 -10.51 22.59 -17.34
C GLU A 267 -11.36 22.79 -16.09
N ILE A 268 -12.67 22.64 -16.22
CA ILE A 268 -13.60 22.68 -15.10
C ILE A 268 -14.23 21.30 -14.95
N TYR A 269 -14.12 20.74 -13.77
CA TYR A 269 -14.67 19.45 -13.41
C TYR A 269 -15.81 19.57 -12.41
N GLN A 270 -16.79 18.67 -12.57
CA GLN A 270 -17.83 18.42 -11.58
C GLN A 270 -17.93 16.92 -11.37
N THR A 271 -17.55 16.44 -10.16
CA THR A 271 -17.64 15.02 -9.82
C THR A 271 -16.90 14.12 -10.83
N ASP A 272 -15.62 14.45 -11.12
CA ASP A 272 -14.74 13.83 -12.13
C ASP A 272 -15.17 14.01 -13.59
N GLU A 273 -16.33 14.59 -13.84
CA GLU A 273 -16.81 14.83 -15.19
C GLU A 273 -16.26 16.16 -15.71
N LEU A 274 -15.63 16.14 -16.90
CA LEU A 274 -15.14 17.36 -17.54
C LEU A 274 -16.33 18.15 -18.11
N MET A 275 -16.56 19.32 -17.53
CA MET A 275 -17.64 20.22 -17.91
C MET A 275 -17.23 21.16 -19.03
N ARG A 276 -15.94 21.56 -19.03
CA ARG A 276 -15.39 22.53 -19.95
C ARG A 276 -13.87 22.46 -19.96
N GLY A 277 -13.25 22.75 -21.14
CA GLY A 277 -11.81 22.90 -21.28
C GLY A 277 -11.43 24.01 -22.26
N ILE A 278 -10.34 24.69 -21.99
CA ILE A 278 -9.64 25.60 -22.87
C ILE A 278 -8.22 25.09 -23.00
N TYR A 279 -7.74 24.99 -24.21
CA TYR A 279 -6.43 24.42 -24.51
C TYR A 279 -5.59 25.42 -25.30
N TRP A 280 -4.31 25.46 -25.06
CA TRP A 280 -3.35 26.30 -25.78
C TRP A 280 -2.24 25.41 -26.35
N ASP A 281 -1.73 25.80 -27.50
CA ASP A 281 -0.46 25.26 -28.00
C ASP A 281 0.75 25.88 -27.25
N ARG A 282 1.96 25.40 -27.55
CA ARG A 282 3.19 25.93 -26.93
C ARG A 282 3.47 27.37 -27.20
N ASN A 283 2.88 27.96 -28.27
CA ASN A 283 3.02 29.37 -28.63
C ASN A 283 1.99 30.25 -27.91
N GLY A 284 1.11 29.65 -27.09
CA GLY A 284 0.02 30.35 -26.40
C GLY A 284 -1.19 30.62 -27.29
N THR A 285 -1.28 30.00 -28.47
CA THR A 285 -2.45 30.10 -29.33
C THR A 285 -3.53 29.15 -28.82
N VAL A 286 -4.75 29.69 -28.69
CA VAL A 286 -5.90 28.89 -28.28
C VAL A 286 -6.23 27.85 -29.35
N GLN A 287 -6.38 26.61 -28.95
CA GLN A 287 -6.78 25.53 -29.86
C GLN A 287 -8.31 25.52 -30.01
N PRO A 288 -8.82 25.32 -31.24
CA PRO A 288 -10.27 25.25 -31.47
C PRO A 288 -10.90 24.06 -30.75
N PRO A 289 -12.21 24.12 -30.43
CA PRO A 289 -12.94 23.06 -29.75
C PRO A 289 -12.89 21.68 -30.43
N ASP A 290 -12.63 21.63 -31.74
CA ASP A 290 -12.53 20.38 -32.53
C ASP A 290 -11.30 19.54 -32.17
N ALA A 291 -10.30 20.14 -31.50
CA ALA A 291 -9.18 19.42 -30.90
C ALA A 291 -9.56 18.75 -29.56
N VAL A 292 -10.73 19.06 -29.02
CA VAL A 292 -11.30 18.42 -27.82
C VAL A 292 -12.01 17.13 -28.23
N PRO A 293 -11.78 15.98 -27.57
CA PRO A 293 -12.46 14.74 -27.91
C PRO A 293 -13.98 14.94 -28.02
N ALA A 294 -14.59 14.48 -29.09
CA ALA A 294 -16.02 14.69 -29.44
C ALA A 294 -17.05 14.21 -28.39
N GLY A 295 -16.61 13.48 -27.36
CA GLY A 295 -17.45 13.07 -26.23
C GLY A 295 -17.70 14.15 -25.18
N LEU A 296 -17.03 15.32 -25.27
CA LEU A 296 -17.09 16.40 -24.28
C LEU A 296 -18.10 17.51 -24.62
N LEU A 297 -18.78 17.43 -25.77
CA LEU A 297 -19.87 18.32 -26.09
C LEU A 297 -21.13 17.91 -25.34
N ARG A 298 -21.33 18.50 -24.19
CA ARG A 298 -22.40 18.12 -23.26
C ARG A 298 -23.74 18.81 -23.58
N ARG A 299 -24.83 18.06 -23.35
CA ARG A 299 -26.17 18.64 -23.28
C ARG A 299 -26.32 19.41 -21.97
N TRP A 300 -26.49 20.72 -22.04
CA TRP A 300 -26.74 21.57 -20.88
C TRP A 300 -28.11 21.31 -20.27
N VAL A 301 -28.21 21.32 -18.94
CA VAL A 301 -29.48 21.38 -18.22
C VAL A 301 -29.80 22.83 -17.85
N SER A 302 -31.08 23.13 -17.76
CA SER A 302 -31.57 24.49 -17.44
C SER A 302 -30.92 25.01 -16.15
N GLY A 303 -30.35 26.22 -16.19
CA GLY A 303 -29.65 26.85 -15.06
C GLY A 303 -28.12 26.58 -14.98
N GLU A 304 -27.59 25.57 -15.68
CA GLU A 304 -26.14 25.32 -15.70
C GLU A 304 -25.38 26.37 -16.51
N ILE A 305 -25.90 26.79 -17.65
CA ILE A 305 -25.27 27.81 -18.50
C ILE A 305 -25.04 29.11 -17.69
N GLU A 306 -26.05 29.54 -16.95
CA GLU A 306 -25.93 30.74 -16.10
C GLU A 306 -24.85 30.59 -15.05
N ARG A 307 -24.80 29.46 -14.37
CA ARG A 307 -23.80 29.17 -13.32
C ARG A 307 -22.38 29.15 -13.86
N PHE A 308 -22.16 28.58 -15.07
CA PHE A 308 -20.83 28.35 -15.63
C PHE A 308 -20.25 29.55 -16.36
N TYR A 309 -21.07 30.32 -17.06
CA TYR A 309 -20.58 31.40 -17.91
C TYR A 309 -20.75 32.81 -17.31
N MET A 310 -21.40 32.94 -16.18
CA MET A 310 -21.43 34.22 -15.48
C MET A 310 -20.02 34.69 -15.12
N GLY A 311 -19.65 35.87 -15.58
CA GLY A 311 -18.28 36.41 -15.42
C GLY A 311 -17.25 35.92 -16.44
N ALA A 312 -17.64 35.04 -17.38
CA ALA A 312 -16.77 34.59 -18.48
C ALA A 312 -16.39 35.73 -19.43
N THR A 313 -15.21 35.67 -20.04
CA THR A 313 -14.78 36.64 -21.02
C THR A 313 -15.38 36.36 -22.42
N VAL A 314 -15.28 37.34 -23.32
CA VAL A 314 -15.74 37.18 -24.70
C VAL A 314 -15.10 35.99 -25.39
N GLU A 315 -13.78 35.81 -25.23
CA GLU A 315 -13.04 34.70 -25.83
C GLU A 315 -13.56 33.35 -25.35
N ILE A 316 -13.91 33.27 -24.09
CA ILE A 316 -14.47 32.07 -23.49
C ILE A 316 -15.82 31.70 -24.10
N ILE A 317 -16.66 32.72 -24.35
CA ILE A 317 -17.99 32.49 -24.95
C ILE A 317 -17.87 32.11 -26.43
N LEU A 318 -17.00 32.78 -27.19
CA LEU A 318 -16.75 32.42 -28.58
C LEU A 318 -16.23 31.01 -28.74
N MET A 319 -15.37 30.55 -27.82
CA MET A 319 -14.90 29.15 -27.82
C MET A 319 -15.98 28.15 -27.48
N ALA A 320 -16.89 28.51 -26.59
CA ALA A 320 -17.94 27.59 -26.12
C ALA A 320 -19.10 27.45 -27.10
N PHE A 321 -19.44 28.51 -27.78
CA PHE A 321 -20.66 28.60 -28.60
C PHE A 321 -20.40 29.08 -30.07
N GLY A 322 -19.14 29.45 -30.40
CA GLY A 322 -18.81 30.04 -31.68
C GLY A 322 -19.22 31.50 -31.78
N GLU A 323 -19.26 32.03 -33.03
CA GLU A 323 -19.77 33.37 -33.29
C GLU A 323 -21.27 33.42 -32.98
N PRO A 324 -21.77 34.50 -32.37
CA PRO A 324 -23.20 34.65 -32.13
C PRO A 324 -23.99 34.84 -33.41
N ASP A 325 -25.21 34.32 -33.45
CA ASP A 325 -26.12 34.53 -34.61
C ASP A 325 -26.45 36.01 -34.80
N THR A 326 -26.58 36.72 -33.68
CA THR A 326 -26.70 38.16 -33.68
C THR A 326 -25.92 38.76 -32.49
N GLY A 327 -25.20 39.88 -32.72
CA GLY A 327 -24.41 40.49 -31.65
C GLY A 327 -24.12 41.98 -31.92
N GLY A 328 -24.02 42.76 -30.83
CA GLY A 328 -23.68 44.17 -30.83
C GLY A 328 -23.97 44.85 -29.49
N ASN A 329 -23.35 46.01 -29.23
CA ASN A 329 -23.59 46.84 -28.03
C ASN A 329 -23.56 46.08 -26.69
N GLY A 330 -22.74 45.04 -26.56
CA GLY A 330 -22.58 44.25 -25.30
C GLY A 330 -23.63 43.19 -25.06
N ALA A 331 -24.43 42.82 -26.04
CA ALA A 331 -25.33 41.69 -26.00
C ALA A 331 -25.11 40.75 -27.19
N TRP A 332 -25.07 39.46 -26.96
CA TRP A 332 -24.93 38.40 -27.97
C TRP A 332 -26.08 37.43 -27.88
N VAL A 333 -26.59 36.97 -29.01
CA VAL A 333 -27.68 36.04 -29.11
C VAL A 333 -27.24 34.81 -29.91
N TYR A 334 -27.54 33.66 -29.37
CA TYR A 334 -27.40 32.34 -29.99
C TYR A 334 -28.79 31.73 -30.13
N GLU A 335 -29.23 31.45 -31.36
CA GLU A 335 -30.61 31.05 -31.69
C GLU A 335 -30.88 29.56 -31.39
N GLN A 336 -29.84 28.73 -31.39
CA GLN A 336 -29.97 27.27 -31.28
C GLN A 336 -29.00 26.67 -30.30
N VAL A 337 -29.18 26.92 -29.00
CA VAL A 337 -28.40 26.29 -27.95
C VAL A 337 -29.16 25.09 -27.38
N MET A 338 -28.53 23.93 -27.34
CA MET A 338 -29.16 22.72 -26.82
C MET A 338 -29.13 22.71 -25.29
N VAL A 339 -30.30 22.93 -24.68
CA VAL A 339 -30.48 22.95 -23.22
C VAL A 339 -31.55 21.95 -22.83
N GLY A 340 -31.23 21.00 -21.95
CA GLY A 340 -32.17 19.96 -21.53
C GLY A 340 -32.69 19.06 -22.66
N GLY A 341 -31.93 18.97 -23.77
CA GLY A 341 -32.34 18.23 -24.97
C GLY A 341 -33.28 19.00 -25.92
N LEU A 342 -33.56 20.27 -25.65
CA LEU A 342 -34.37 21.16 -26.48
C LEU A 342 -33.48 22.26 -27.06
N SER A 343 -33.74 22.65 -28.31
CA SER A 343 -33.13 23.86 -28.91
C SER A 343 -33.77 25.09 -28.33
N GLN A 344 -32.97 26.00 -27.78
CA GLN A 344 -33.43 27.22 -27.12
C GLN A 344 -32.57 28.41 -27.55
N GLN A 345 -33.15 29.60 -27.49
CA GLN A 345 -32.39 30.83 -27.67
C GLN A 345 -31.61 31.18 -26.40
N MET A 346 -30.35 31.62 -26.51
CA MET A 346 -29.54 32.10 -25.42
C MET A 346 -29.10 33.53 -25.69
N MET A 347 -29.34 34.43 -24.73
CA MET A 347 -28.85 35.79 -24.77
C MET A 347 -27.81 36.02 -23.66
N LEU A 348 -26.65 36.54 -24.03
CA LEU A 348 -25.56 36.91 -23.15
C LEU A 348 -25.39 38.43 -23.13
N ILE A 349 -25.29 39.01 -21.94
CA ILE A 349 -25.04 40.44 -21.76
C ILE A 349 -23.62 40.60 -21.19
N PHE A 350 -22.81 41.43 -21.84
CA PHE A 350 -21.43 41.71 -21.44
C PHE A 350 -21.32 43.11 -20.83
N LYS A 351 -20.49 43.24 -19.79
CA LYS A 351 -20.01 44.51 -19.27
C LYS A 351 -18.52 44.41 -19.00
N LYS A 352 -17.74 45.35 -19.54
CA LYS A 352 -16.28 45.35 -19.48
C LYS A 352 -15.67 44.02 -19.94
N GLY A 353 -16.16 43.44 -21.04
CA GLY A 353 -15.67 42.23 -21.65
C GLY A 353 -15.98 40.92 -20.87
N LYS A 354 -16.87 40.95 -19.87
CA LYS A 354 -17.31 39.79 -19.11
C LYS A 354 -18.81 39.64 -19.13
N VAL A 355 -19.29 38.40 -19.15
CA VAL A 355 -20.72 38.07 -19.06
C VAL A 355 -21.26 38.52 -17.69
N THR A 356 -22.30 39.33 -17.71
CA THR A 356 -22.97 39.85 -16.52
C THR A 356 -24.42 39.39 -16.40
N SER A 357 -24.99 38.86 -17.48
CA SER A 357 -26.32 38.23 -17.46
C SER A 357 -26.42 37.21 -18.57
N ILE A 358 -27.11 36.12 -18.27
CA ILE A 358 -27.44 35.07 -19.22
C ILE A 358 -28.94 34.83 -19.14
N LYS A 359 -29.62 34.80 -20.30
CA LYS A 359 -31.02 34.43 -20.38
C LYS A 359 -31.15 33.30 -21.39
N VAL A 360 -31.73 32.19 -20.97
CA VAL A 360 -32.06 31.06 -21.82
C VAL A 360 -33.59 30.97 -21.86
N GLY A 361 -34.14 31.03 -23.01
CA GLY A 361 -35.60 31.08 -23.17
C GLY A 361 -36.08 30.32 -24.41
N LYS A 362 -37.40 30.12 -24.49
CA LYS A 362 -38.08 29.50 -25.64
C LYS A 362 -38.13 30.49 -26.80
#